data_2a45044621c3c6aab0bead01b79bee50
#
_entry.id   2a45044621c3c6aab0bead01b79bee50
#
_cell.length_a   1.000
_cell.length_b   1.000
_cell.length_c   1.000
_cell.angle_alpha   90.00
_cell.angle_beta   90.00
_cell.angle_gamma   90.00
#
_symmetry.space_group_name_H-M   'P 1'
#
loop_
_entity.id
_entity.type
_entity.pdbx_description
1 polymer ?
#
loop_
_entity_poly.entity_id
_entity_poly.type
_entity_poly.pdbx_seq_one_letter_code
_entity_poly.pdbx_strand_id
1 'polypeptide(L)'
;MNRRCVIFLFALLSGLLQVSADRPFKEKLSRLGNRIDSVLTKRYWRADIDTNYVIRPQTKWTILGRFKLSGARISAEGQKDGILYASKMKADYKSTVSVGVSYVGLTLNLSINPAKWFGKYHDYELGFRSYGRRFGFDITYQNAHNFKGWYDWKGEHREVMTTSEDVFKLRTLTVNGYYVFNRRRFSYPAAFSHSYIQRRSAGSFLLAASIQAQDGNSNAPDDQSSAFKMTNIGIGGGYGYNFVPARGWLLHISALPTFIFFSKSSITIDETKYRLHYKFPEVIITGRGSIVKQIGRNKFAGLSMVYTYSHIGDKKSLAVDNQKWFAQLYFGFRL
;
A
#
# COMPACT_ATOMS: atom_id res chain seq x y z
N MET A 1 24.03 9.80 -19.29
CA MET A 1 23.07 8.67 -19.45
C MET A 1 21.71 9.24 -19.70
N ASN A 2 21.12 8.92 -20.81
CA ASN A 2 20.26 9.73 -21.68
C ASN A 2 18.82 9.95 -21.20
N ARG A 3 18.26 11.13 -21.59
CA ARG A 3 16.84 11.57 -21.56
C ARG A 3 15.81 10.51 -22.02
N ARG A 4 16.28 9.45 -22.69
CA ARG A 4 15.46 8.33 -23.20
C ARG A 4 14.84 7.44 -22.11
N CYS A 5 15.41 7.40 -20.89
CA CYS A 5 14.92 6.53 -19.84
C CYS A 5 13.66 7.06 -19.11
N VAL A 6 13.43 8.38 -19.04
CA VAL A 6 12.17 8.94 -18.51
C VAL A 6 11.00 8.61 -19.44
N ILE A 7 11.28 8.66 -20.75
CA ILE A 7 10.35 8.24 -21.80
C ILE A 7 10.05 6.73 -21.67
N PHE A 8 11.03 5.92 -21.24
CA PHE A 8 10.85 4.48 -21.07
C PHE A 8 9.96 4.14 -19.86
N LEU A 9 10.00 4.91 -18.79
CA LEU A 9 9.10 4.72 -17.63
C LEU A 9 7.65 5.09 -17.98
N PHE A 10 7.47 6.15 -18.75
CA PHE A 10 6.15 6.53 -19.31
C PHE A 10 5.74 5.60 -20.45
N ALA A 11 6.67 5.07 -21.24
CA ALA A 11 6.39 4.10 -22.30
C ALA A 11 6.06 2.71 -21.77
N LEU A 12 6.57 2.31 -20.58
CA LEU A 12 6.11 1.12 -19.86
C LEU A 12 4.68 1.28 -19.35
N LEU A 13 4.27 2.49 -18.97
CA LEU A 13 2.88 2.83 -18.65
C LEU A 13 2.00 2.91 -19.91
N SER A 14 2.56 3.33 -21.05
CA SER A 14 1.86 3.43 -22.32
C SER A 14 2.04 2.20 -23.23
N GLY A 15 2.97 1.31 -22.93
CA GLY A 15 3.19 0.04 -23.64
C GLY A 15 2.08 -1.00 -23.46
N LEU A 16 1.12 -0.73 -22.56
CA LEU A 16 -0.17 -1.44 -22.48
C LEU A 16 -1.21 -0.89 -23.47
N LEU A 17 -0.90 0.22 -24.14
CA LEU A 17 -1.66 0.78 -25.24
C LEU A 17 -0.74 0.77 -26.48
N GLN A 18 -0.81 -0.30 -27.27
CA GLN A 18 -0.33 -0.28 -28.66
C GLN A 18 -1.17 0.73 -29.46
N VAL A 19 -0.92 2.00 -29.24
CA VAL A 19 -1.38 3.07 -30.12
C VAL A 19 -0.20 3.43 -31.00
N SER A 20 -0.37 3.28 -32.31
CA SER A 20 0.46 3.95 -33.33
C SER A 20 0.34 5.45 -33.07
N ALA A 21 1.21 5.97 -32.21
CA ALA A 21 1.11 7.36 -31.76
C ALA A 21 1.70 8.26 -32.84
N ASP A 22 0.89 9.14 -33.37
CA ASP A 22 1.25 10.21 -34.31
C ASP A 22 2.38 11.09 -33.76
N ARG A 23 3.21 11.66 -34.64
CA ARG A 23 4.31 12.57 -34.30
C ARG A 23 3.94 13.64 -33.25
N PRO A 24 2.78 14.34 -33.34
CA PRO A 24 2.39 15.38 -32.38
C PRO A 24 2.14 14.82 -30.97
N PHE A 25 1.73 13.55 -30.82
CA PHE A 25 1.55 12.93 -29.52
C PHE A 25 2.92 12.64 -28.86
N LYS A 26 3.90 12.15 -29.61
CA LYS A 26 5.28 11.94 -29.13
C LYS A 26 5.93 13.24 -28.64
N GLU A 27 5.72 14.35 -29.34
CA GLU A 27 6.22 15.65 -28.91
C GLU A 27 5.54 16.17 -27.64
N LYS A 28 4.20 16.04 -27.52
CA LYS A 28 3.47 16.38 -26.29
C LYS A 28 3.96 15.56 -25.11
N LEU A 29 4.17 14.26 -25.30
CA LEU A 29 4.68 13.36 -24.28
C LEU A 29 6.11 13.73 -23.85
N SER A 30 6.97 14.08 -24.79
CA SER A 30 8.34 14.54 -24.53
C SER A 30 8.37 15.87 -23.77
N ARG A 31 7.53 16.84 -24.14
CA ARG A 31 7.40 18.13 -23.43
C ARG A 31 6.89 17.92 -22.00
N LEU A 32 5.89 17.07 -21.81
CA LEU A 32 5.37 16.72 -20.49
C LEU A 32 6.45 16.03 -19.63
N GLY A 33 7.17 15.06 -20.20
CA GLY A 33 8.27 14.37 -19.53
C GLY A 33 9.40 15.32 -19.11
N ASN A 34 9.79 16.25 -19.97
CA ASN A 34 10.81 17.27 -19.64
C ASN A 34 10.33 18.22 -18.54
N ARG A 35 9.05 18.59 -18.53
CA ARG A 35 8.46 19.45 -17.49
C ARG A 35 8.43 18.73 -16.14
N ILE A 36 8.02 17.46 -16.13
CA ILE A 36 8.01 16.62 -14.93
C ILE A 36 9.45 16.42 -14.40
N ASP A 37 10.41 16.09 -15.27
CA ASP A 37 11.82 15.97 -14.90
C ASP A 37 12.36 17.24 -14.25
N SER A 38 12.12 18.40 -14.89
CA SER A 38 12.55 19.69 -14.36
C SER A 38 11.96 19.97 -12.97
N VAL A 39 10.66 19.76 -12.79
CA VAL A 39 9.97 19.99 -11.50
C VAL A 39 10.50 19.03 -10.42
N LEU A 40 10.60 17.73 -10.70
CA LEU A 40 11.06 16.72 -9.72
C LEU A 40 12.52 16.94 -9.35
N THR A 41 13.38 17.18 -10.36
CA THR A 41 14.81 17.42 -10.16
C THR A 41 15.03 18.70 -9.37
N LYS A 42 14.36 19.81 -9.71
CA LYS A 42 14.43 21.06 -8.98
C LYS A 42 13.95 20.91 -7.53
N ARG A 43 12.84 20.20 -7.32
CA ARG A 43 12.31 19.90 -5.96
C ARG A 43 13.30 19.04 -5.16
N TYR A 44 13.91 18.05 -5.76
CA TYR A 44 14.86 17.16 -5.13
C TYR A 44 16.14 17.90 -4.71
N TRP A 45 16.74 18.69 -5.61
CA TRP A 45 18.00 19.38 -5.34
C TRP A 45 17.87 20.62 -4.46
N ARG A 46 16.74 21.32 -4.49
CA ARG A 46 16.46 22.48 -3.64
C ARG A 46 15.91 22.14 -2.27
N ALA A 47 15.74 20.86 -1.96
CA ALA A 47 15.20 20.48 -0.66
C ALA A 47 16.14 20.91 0.48
N ASP A 48 15.61 21.71 1.42
CA ASP A 48 16.31 22.16 2.62
C ASP A 48 16.50 20.99 3.60
N ILE A 49 17.75 20.50 3.74
CA ILE A 49 18.16 19.40 4.62
C ILE A 49 19.27 19.82 5.56
N ASP A 50 19.22 19.30 6.77
CA ASP A 50 20.37 19.28 7.66
C ASP A 50 21.28 18.12 7.25
N THR A 51 22.39 18.43 6.59
CA THR A 51 23.32 17.44 6.04
C THR A 51 24.03 16.62 7.12
N ASN A 52 24.02 17.06 8.38
CA ASN A 52 24.48 16.26 9.50
C ASN A 52 23.55 15.07 9.79
N TYR A 53 22.25 15.19 9.47
CA TYR A 53 21.23 14.18 9.72
C TYR A 53 20.84 13.41 8.49
N VAL A 54 20.74 14.06 7.33
CA VAL A 54 20.22 13.45 6.09
C VAL A 54 21.10 13.86 4.93
N ILE A 55 21.52 12.89 4.14
CA ILE A 55 22.23 13.16 2.89
C ILE A 55 21.42 12.69 1.69
N ARG A 56 21.68 13.32 0.57
CA ARG A 56 21.10 13.04 -0.72
C ARG A 56 22.13 12.30 -1.56
N PRO A 57 21.81 11.08 -2.06
CA PRO A 57 22.65 10.43 -3.06
C PRO A 57 22.79 11.31 -4.31
N GLN A 58 23.96 11.26 -4.95
CA GLN A 58 24.21 11.99 -6.20
C GLN A 58 23.49 11.37 -7.39
N THR A 59 22.97 10.18 -7.23
CA THR A 59 22.29 9.40 -8.25
C THR A 59 20.81 9.80 -8.34
N LYS A 60 20.24 9.78 -9.55
CA LYS A 60 18.83 10.08 -9.79
C LYS A 60 17.95 8.85 -9.83
N TRP A 61 18.52 7.71 -10.22
CA TRP A 61 17.80 6.46 -10.39
C TRP A 61 18.09 5.48 -9.25
N THR A 62 17.06 4.71 -8.91
CA THR A 62 17.20 3.57 -8.00
C THR A 62 16.38 2.41 -8.55
N ILE A 63 17.01 1.25 -8.65
CA ILE A 63 16.36 0.01 -9.03
C ILE A 63 16.28 -0.88 -7.80
N LEU A 64 15.12 -1.46 -7.54
CA LEU A 64 14.85 -2.32 -6.38
C LEU A 64 14.26 -3.66 -6.83
N GLY A 65 14.87 -4.74 -6.38
CA GLY A 65 14.25 -6.05 -6.33
C GLY A 65 13.65 -6.28 -4.96
N ARG A 66 12.43 -6.84 -4.89
CA ARG A 66 11.74 -7.13 -3.63
C ARG A 66 11.09 -8.50 -3.66
N PHE A 67 11.19 -9.20 -2.54
CA PHE A 67 10.38 -10.36 -2.23
C PHE A 67 9.46 -9.98 -1.07
N LYS A 68 8.15 -10.09 -1.26
CA LYS A 68 7.14 -9.70 -0.29
C LYS A 68 6.26 -10.88 0.08
N LEU A 69 6.04 -11.06 1.38
CA LEU A 69 5.01 -11.89 1.96
C LEU A 69 3.89 -11.01 2.48
N SER A 70 2.66 -11.38 2.25
CA SER A 70 1.50 -10.64 2.74
C SER A 70 0.38 -11.57 3.18
N GLY A 71 -0.43 -11.08 4.13
CA GLY A 71 -1.63 -11.76 4.62
C GLY A 71 -2.70 -10.75 4.98
N ALA A 72 -3.95 -11.22 4.96
CA ALA A 72 -5.10 -10.47 5.41
C ALA A 72 -6.04 -11.37 6.20
N ARG A 73 -6.73 -10.79 7.18
CA ARG A 73 -7.82 -11.41 7.93
C ARG A 73 -8.95 -10.42 8.03
N ILE A 74 -10.15 -10.91 7.80
CA ILE A 74 -11.39 -10.16 7.97
C ILE A 74 -12.25 -11.00 8.90
N SER A 75 -12.76 -10.39 9.97
CA SER A 75 -13.79 -10.99 10.81
C SER A 75 -14.95 -10.03 10.93
N ALA A 76 -16.13 -10.56 10.89
CA ALA A 76 -17.35 -9.80 11.07
C ALA A 76 -18.23 -10.50 12.10
N GLU A 77 -18.81 -9.73 13.01
CA GLU A 77 -19.75 -10.22 14.01
C GLU A 77 -20.86 -9.19 14.22
N GLY A 78 -22.07 -9.67 14.45
CA GLY A 78 -23.21 -8.78 14.70
C GLY A 78 -24.50 -9.54 14.94
N GLN A 79 -25.56 -8.76 15.21
CA GLN A 79 -26.90 -9.27 15.39
C GLN A 79 -27.88 -8.39 14.62
N LYS A 80 -28.76 -9.03 13.87
CA LYS A 80 -29.85 -8.33 13.18
C LYS A 80 -31.11 -9.17 13.21
N ASP A 81 -32.23 -8.53 13.56
CA ASP A 81 -33.55 -9.14 13.63
C ASP A 81 -33.56 -10.45 14.46
N GLY A 82 -32.77 -10.46 15.56
CA GLY A 82 -32.61 -11.65 16.41
C GLY A 82 -31.65 -12.72 15.88
N ILE A 83 -31.13 -12.56 14.67
CA ILE A 83 -30.18 -13.49 14.05
C ILE A 83 -28.75 -13.06 14.35
N LEU A 84 -27.98 -13.95 14.96
CA LEU A 84 -26.54 -13.76 15.17
C LEU A 84 -25.79 -14.13 13.88
N TYR A 85 -24.82 -13.29 13.56
CA TYR A 85 -23.89 -13.52 12.47
C TYR A 85 -22.46 -13.41 12.99
N ALA A 86 -21.64 -14.38 12.63
CA ALA A 86 -20.21 -14.32 12.86
C ALA A 86 -19.45 -14.89 11.65
N SER A 87 -18.36 -14.28 11.26
CA SER A 87 -17.49 -14.82 10.21
C SER A 87 -16.03 -14.49 10.47
N LYS A 88 -15.16 -15.39 10.04
CA LYS A 88 -13.71 -15.19 10.10
C LYS A 88 -13.07 -15.74 8.85
N MET A 89 -12.63 -14.83 8.00
CA MET A 89 -12.00 -15.15 6.74
C MET A 89 -10.52 -14.76 6.77
N LYS A 90 -9.67 -15.63 6.28
CA LYS A 90 -8.23 -15.42 6.17
C LYS A 90 -7.81 -15.62 4.72
N ALA A 91 -7.16 -14.62 4.13
CA ALA A 91 -6.52 -14.78 2.84
C ALA A 91 -5.31 -15.71 2.98
N ASP A 92 -5.09 -16.56 1.98
CA ASP A 92 -3.87 -17.34 1.91
C ASP A 92 -2.64 -16.41 1.87
N TYR A 93 -1.55 -16.87 2.46
CA TYR A 93 -0.31 -16.09 2.41
C TYR A 93 0.16 -15.96 0.97
N LYS A 94 0.40 -14.74 0.55
CA LYS A 94 0.83 -14.41 -0.80
C LYS A 94 2.30 -14.06 -0.80
N SER A 95 3.06 -14.74 -1.64
CA SER A 95 4.43 -14.37 -1.97
C SER A 95 4.42 -13.62 -3.29
N THR A 96 5.04 -12.46 -3.34
CA THR A 96 5.17 -11.68 -4.57
C THR A 96 6.61 -11.24 -4.78
N VAL A 97 7.06 -11.34 -6.02
CA VAL A 97 8.32 -10.76 -6.48
C VAL A 97 7.99 -9.46 -7.19
N SER A 98 8.71 -8.41 -6.88
CA SER A 98 8.49 -7.12 -7.50
C SER A 98 9.79 -6.44 -7.89
N VAL A 99 9.73 -5.71 -8.99
CA VAL A 99 10.76 -4.79 -9.42
C VAL A 99 10.24 -3.37 -9.26
N GLY A 100 11.02 -2.54 -8.59
CA GLY A 100 10.74 -1.12 -8.41
C GLY A 100 11.78 -0.28 -9.12
N VAL A 101 11.32 0.75 -9.82
CA VAL A 101 12.18 1.78 -10.39
C VAL A 101 11.82 3.10 -9.78
N SER A 102 12.79 3.78 -9.20
CA SER A 102 12.60 5.09 -8.58
C SER A 102 13.42 6.13 -9.32
N TYR A 103 12.80 7.26 -9.62
CA TYR A 103 13.43 8.43 -10.17
C TYR A 103 13.19 9.64 -9.27
N VAL A 104 14.25 10.16 -8.68
CA VAL A 104 14.19 11.37 -7.82
C VAL A 104 13.11 11.28 -6.72
N GLY A 105 12.91 10.08 -6.15
CA GLY A 105 11.93 9.84 -5.08
C GLY A 105 10.52 9.45 -5.56
N LEU A 106 10.26 9.47 -6.83
CA LEU A 106 9.05 8.91 -7.43
C LEU A 106 9.31 7.44 -7.77
N THR A 107 8.55 6.52 -7.20
CA THR A 107 8.78 5.09 -7.36
C THR A 107 7.57 4.41 -8.00
N LEU A 108 7.80 3.71 -9.09
CA LEU A 108 6.88 2.77 -9.71
C LEU A 108 7.27 1.36 -9.33
N ASN A 109 6.31 0.56 -8.91
CA ASN A 109 6.52 -0.85 -8.56
C ASN A 109 5.60 -1.72 -9.39
N LEU A 110 6.17 -2.74 -9.99
CA LEU A 110 5.42 -3.83 -10.62
C LEU A 110 5.64 -5.09 -9.80
N SER A 111 4.54 -5.66 -9.30
CA SER A 111 4.56 -6.87 -8.49
C SER A 111 3.86 -8.00 -9.20
N ILE A 112 4.49 -9.15 -9.25
CA ILE A 112 3.98 -10.37 -9.88
C ILE A 112 3.96 -11.46 -8.81
N ASN A 113 2.87 -12.21 -8.75
CA ASN A 113 2.83 -13.42 -7.93
C ASN A 113 3.38 -14.59 -8.75
N PRO A 114 4.51 -15.23 -8.33
CA PRO A 114 5.09 -16.37 -9.06
C PRO A 114 4.13 -17.57 -9.17
N ALA A 115 3.23 -17.76 -8.21
CA ALA A 115 2.23 -18.83 -8.26
C ALA A 115 1.25 -18.68 -9.44
N LYS A 116 1.14 -17.47 -10.01
CA LYS A 116 0.37 -17.23 -11.24
C LYS A 116 0.96 -17.95 -12.46
N TRP A 117 2.28 -18.12 -12.52
CA TRP A 117 2.93 -18.84 -13.61
C TRP A 117 2.60 -20.34 -13.63
N PHE A 118 2.15 -20.86 -12.49
CA PHE A 118 1.72 -22.24 -12.34
C PHE A 118 0.18 -22.39 -12.38
N GLY A 119 -0.56 -21.36 -12.84
CA GLY A 119 -2.00 -21.41 -13.07
C GLY A 119 -2.88 -21.34 -11.83
N LYS A 120 -2.29 -21.12 -10.63
CA LYS A 120 -3.05 -21.23 -9.36
C LYS A 120 -3.81 -19.98 -8.91
N TYR A 121 -3.45 -18.75 -9.36
CA TYR A 121 -4.05 -17.51 -8.81
C TYR A 121 -4.02 -16.35 -9.80
N HIS A 122 -5.11 -15.58 -9.86
CA HIS A 122 -5.23 -14.36 -10.67
C HIS A 122 -5.01 -13.06 -9.87
N ASP A 123 -4.25 -13.13 -8.79
CA ASP A 123 -3.98 -11.98 -7.94
C ASP A 123 -2.93 -11.05 -8.55
N TYR A 124 -3.20 -9.74 -8.50
CA TYR A 124 -2.21 -8.75 -8.88
C TYR A 124 -2.26 -7.53 -7.96
N GLU A 125 -1.14 -6.85 -7.87
CA GLU A 125 -0.97 -5.62 -7.10
C GLU A 125 -0.20 -4.60 -7.93
N LEU A 126 -0.77 -3.42 -8.05
CA LEU A 126 -0.12 -2.25 -8.62
C LEU A 126 0.14 -1.24 -7.51
N GLY A 127 1.35 -0.73 -7.43
CA GLY A 127 1.74 0.24 -6.41
C GLY A 127 2.47 1.43 -7.03
N PHE A 128 1.97 2.63 -6.75
CA PHE A 128 2.61 3.88 -7.10
C PHE A 128 2.92 4.67 -5.84
N ARG A 129 4.17 5.10 -5.66
CA ARG A 129 4.62 5.76 -4.44
C ARG A 129 5.48 6.95 -4.74
N SER A 130 5.26 8.03 -3.99
CA SER A 130 6.14 9.20 -4.01
C SER A 130 6.41 9.62 -2.58
N TYR A 131 7.64 9.45 -2.14
CA TYR A 131 8.07 9.90 -0.82
C TYR A 131 8.98 11.10 -0.97
N GLY A 132 8.39 12.27 -0.78
CA GLY A 132 9.12 13.52 -0.63
C GLY A 132 9.51 13.76 0.83
N ARG A 133 10.21 14.85 1.07
CA ARG A 133 10.67 15.21 2.43
C ARG A 133 9.56 15.79 3.30
N ARG A 134 8.65 16.56 2.72
CA ARG A 134 7.52 17.18 3.42
C ARG A 134 6.24 16.41 3.19
N PHE A 135 5.97 16.03 1.94
CA PHE A 135 4.78 15.31 1.53
C PHE A 135 5.19 13.99 0.89
N GLY A 136 4.44 12.98 1.16
CA GLY A 136 4.51 11.70 0.49
C GLY A 136 3.12 11.13 0.30
N PHE A 137 2.99 10.23 -0.65
CA PHE A 137 1.78 9.46 -0.85
C PHE A 137 2.10 8.06 -1.37
N ASP A 138 1.23 7.16 -1.10
CA ASP A 138 1.20 5.84 -1.73
C ASP A 138 -0.21 5.51 -2.21
N ILE A 139 -0.29 4.92 -3.40
CA ILE A 139 -1.50 4.40 -4.01
C ILE A 139 -1.24 2.93 -4.26
N THR A 140 -2.12 2.07 -3.76
CA THR A 140 -2.03 0.63 -3.97
C THR A 140 -3.39 0.12 -4.42
N TYR A 141 -3.41 -0.56 -5.55
CA TYR A 141 -4.54 -1.31 -6.04
C TYR A 141 -4.23 -2.80 -5.95
N GLN A 142 -5.11 -3.54 -5.32
CA GLN A 142 -4.99 -4.98 -5.13
C GLN A 142 -6.26 -5.68 -5.60
N ASN A 143 -6.07 -6.78 -6.31
CA ASN A 143 -7.12 -7.73 -6.59
C ASN A 143 -6.73 -9.05 -5.93
N ALA A 144 -7.54 -9.52 -5.00
CA ALA A 144 -7.28 -10.70 -4.20
C ALA A 144 -8.41 -11.71 -4.37
N HIS A 145 -8.03 -12.96 -4.59
CA HIS A 145 -8.89 -14.11 -4.62
C HIS A 145 -8.41 -15.08 -3.53
N ASN A 146 -9.16 -16.10 -3.20
CA ASN A 146 -8.76 -17.16 -2.28
C ASN A 146 -8.72 -16.74 -0.81
N PHE A 147 -9.87 -16.87 -0.20
CA PHE A 147 -10.06 -16.76 1.24
C PHE A 147 -10.54 -18.10 1.78
N LYS A 148 -10.08 -18.48 2.97
CA LYS A 148 -10.56 -19.61 3.74
C LYS A 148 -10.97 -19.18 5.11
N GLY A 149 -11.91 -19.87 5.71
CA GLY A 149 -12.40 -19.53 7.02
C GLY A 149 -13.73 -20.18 7.31
N TRP A 150 -14.55 -19.52 8.07
CA TRP A 150 -15.87 -19.99 8.44
C TRP A 150 -16.84 -18.82 8.60
N TYR A 151 -18.10 -19.13 8.53
CA TYR A 151 -19.17 -18.22 8.89
C TYR A 151 -20.31 -18.97 9.59
N ASP A 152 -20.95 -18.28 10.55
CA ASP A 152 -22.14 -18.72 11.24
C ASP A 152 -23.31 -17.83 10.80
N TRP A 153 -24.37 -18.46 10.35
CA TRP A 153 -25.57 -17.76 9.92
C TRP A 153 -26.80 -18.55 10.33
N LYS A 154 -27.73 -17.90 11.03
CA LYS A 154 -28.98 -18.52 11.54
C LYS A 154 -28.74 -19.81 12.34
N GLY A 155 -27.64 -19.91 13.09
CA GLY A 155 -27.27 -21.10 13.85
C GLY A 155 -26.58 -22.21 13.05
N GLU A 156 -26.40 -22.06 11.75
CA GLU A 156 -25.61 -22.98 10.93
C GLU A 156 -24.15 -22.52 10.86
N HIS A 157 -23.25 -23.46 11.17
CA HIS A 157 -21.80 -23.28 11.00
C HIS A 157 -21.35 -23.84 9.66
N ARG A 158 -20.69 -23.03 8.84
CA ARG A 158 -20.15 -23.46 7.55
C ARG A 158 -18.69 -23.09 7.41
N GLU A 159 -17.88 -24.04 7.03
CA GLU A 159 -16.50 -23.82 6.66
C GLU A 159 -16.37 -23.47 5.18
N VAL A 160 -15.56 -22.44 4.89
CA VAL A 160 -15.22 -22.03 3.53
C VAL A 160 -13.81 -22.50 3.25
N MET A 161 -13.69 -23.52 2.41
CA MET A 161 -12.42 -24.01 1.89
C MET A 161 -12.19 -23.47 0.48
N THR A 162 -11.12 -22.72 0.28
CA THR A 162 -10.77 -22.22 -1.04
C THR A 162 -10.10 -23.29 -1.88
N THR A 163 -10.87 -24.16 -2.46
CA THR A 163 -10.38 -25.11 -3.48
C THR A 163 -10.89 -24.78 -4.89
N SER A 164 -11.88 -23.91 -5.02
CA SER A 164 -12.42 -23.48 -6.31
C SER A 164 -12.11 -22.00 -6.56
N GLU A 165 -11.62 -21.71 -7.74
CA GLU A 165 -11.38 -20.37 -8.24
C GLU A 165 -12.70 -19.55 -8.19
N ASP A 166 -12.60 -18.29 -7.73
CA ASP A 166 -13.66 -17.29 -7.75
C ASP A 166 -14.80 -17.38 -6.71
N VAL A 167 -14.67 -18.14 -5.61
CA VAL A 167 -15.68 -18.09 -4.54
C VAL A 167 -15.74 -16.72 -3.86
N PHE A 168 -14.60 -16.08 -3.64
CA PHE A 168 -14.54 -14.73 -3.07
C PHE A 168 -13.48 -13.89 -3.75
N LYS A 169 -13.89 -12.73 -4.24
CA LYS A 169 -13.02 -11.74 -4.89
C LYS A 169 -13.06 -10.43 -4.14
N LEU A 170 -11.88 -9.91 -3.77
CA LEU A 170 -11.75 -8.64 -3.08
C LEU A 170 -10.85 -7.69 -3.87
N ARG A 171 -11.40 -6.58 -4.32
CA ARG A 171 -10.67 -5.46 -4.89
C ARG A 171 -10.47 -4.40 -3.83
N THR A 172 -9.26 -3.91 -3.67
CA THR A 172 -8.95 -2.87 -2.70
C THR A 172 -8.14 -1.77 -3.38
N LEU A 173 -8.62 -0.54 -3.27
CA LEU A 173 -7.87 0.67 -3.58
C LEU A 173 -7.54 1.37 -2.28
N THR A 174 -6.26 1.63 -2.04
CA THR A 174 -5.79 2.39 -0.88
C THR A 174 -4.96 3.57 -1.34
N VAL A 175 -5.30 4.77 -0.87
CA VAL A 175 -4.54 6.00 -1.12
C VAL A 175 -4.18 6.59 0.23
N ASN A 176 -2.90 6.73 0.52
CA ASN A 176 -2.41 7.34 1.74
C ASN A 176 -1.57 8.57 1.41
N GLY A 177 -1.80 9.64 2.14
CA GLY A 177 -1.00 10.86 2.10
C GLY A 177 -0.30 11.09 3.43
N TYR A 178 0.89 11.66 3.39
CA TYR A 178 1.71 11.94 4.58
C TYR A 178 2.28 13.34 4.54
N TYR A 179 2.27 14.01 5.68
CA TYR A 179 3.01 15.24 5.91
C TYR A 179 4.01 15.04 7.05
N VAL A 180 5.26 15.43 6.82
CA VAL A 180 6.39 15.30 7.76
C VAL A 180 6.74 16.66 8.34
N PHE A 181 6.60 16.83 9.65
CA PHE A 181 6.89 18.10 10.32
C PHE A 181 8.39 18.37 10.42
N ASN A 182 9.18 17.42 10.91
CA ASN A 182 10.64 17.56 11.06
C ASN A 182 11.39 17.19 9.76
N ARG A 183 11.03 17.82 8.66
CA ARG A 183 11.58 17.51 7.32
C ARG A 183 13.09 17.74 7.17
N ARG A 184 13.72 18.54 8.02
CA ARG A 184 15.15 18.86 7.91
C ARG A 184 16.03 17.73 8.44
N ARG A 185 15.63 17.07 9.53
CA ARG A 185 16.42 16.06 10.24
C ARG A 185 15.88 14.64 10.09
N PHE A 186 14.59 14.48 9.94
CA PHE A 186 13.94 13.18 9.74
C PHE A 186 13.65 12.93 8.26
N SER A 187 14.00 11.74 7.76
CA SER A 187 13.76 11.33 6.38
C SER A 187 12.92 10.07 6.29
N TYR A 188 11.62 10.25 6.06
CA TYR A 188 10.72 9.14 5.75
C TYR A 188 11.13 8.39 4.46
N PRO A 189 11.59 9.11 3.39
CA PRO A 189 12.13 8.46 2.19
C PRO A 189 13.36 7.58 2.43
N ALA A 190 14.17 7.84 3.45
CA ALA A 190 15.34 7.00 3.74
C ALA A 190 14.94 5.57 4.15
N ALA A 191 13.78 5.42 4.81
CA ALA A 191 13.28 4.13 5.27
C ALA A 191 12.54 3.33 4.20
N PHE A 192 11.91 3.99 3.20
CA PHE A 192 10.95 3.31 2.31
C PHE A 192 11.22 3.44 0.82
N SER A 193 11.72 4.59 0.33
CA SER A 193 12.08 4.78 -1.08
C SER A 193 13.57 4.80 -1.36
N HIS A 194 14.38 4.89 -0.29
CA HIS A 194 15.85 4.89 -0.35
C HIS A 194 16.47 6.02 -1.19
N SER A 195 15.67 7.04 -1.50
CA SER A 195 16.10 8.23 -2.24
C SER A 195 16.92 9.22 -1.38
N TYR A 196 16.96 9.01 -0.06
CA TYR A 196 17.80 9.71 0.89
C TYR A 196 18.48 8.71 1.82
N ILE A 197 19.51 9.17 2.55
CA ILE A 197 20.23 8.37 3.54
C ILE A 197 20.20 9.13 4.87
N GLN A 198 19.68 8.49 5.92
CA GLN A 198 19.71 9.01 7.28
C GLN A 198 21.08 8.73 7.89
N ARG A 199 21.72 9.74 8.47
CA ARG A 199 23.06 9.64 9.09
C ARG A 199 23.04 9.65 10.60
N ARG A 200 22.07 10.36 11.19
CA ARG A 200 21.86 10.45 12.64
C ARG A 200 20.40 10.18 12.96
N SER A 201 20.17 9.68 14.15
CA SER A 201 18.83 9.40 14.64
C SER A 201 17.99 10.67 14.72
N ALA A 202 16.75 10.58 14.29
CA ALA A 202 15.79 11.69 14.36
C ALA A 202 14.36 11.15 14.26
N GLY A 203 13.42 11.87 14.85
CA GLY A 203 12.00 11.59 14.76
C GLY A 203 11.19 12.75 14.20
N SER A 204 9.94 12.49 13.87
CA SER A 204 8.99 13.48 13.41
C SER A 204 7.58 13.11 13.77
N PHE A 205 6.78 14.11 14.14
CA PHE A 205 5.33 13.98 13.99
C PHE A 205 4.97 13.87 12.51
N LEU A 206 3.95 13.07 12.25
CA LEU A 206 3.42 12.79 10.92
C LEU A 206 1.93 13.07 10.93
N LEU A 207 1.44 13.83 9.96
CA LEU A 207 0.01 13.90 9.66
C LEU A 207 -0.28 12.91 8.54
N ALA A 208 -1.37 12.17 8.64
CA ALA A 208 -1.77 11.19 7.65
C ALA A 208 -3.21 11.44 7.19
N ALA A 209 -3.45 11.21 5.90
CA ALA A 209 -4.78 11.11 5.34
C ALA A 209 -4.89 9.79 4.56
N SER A 210 -6.02 9.10 4.68
CA SER A 210 -6.22 7.79 4.05
C SER A 210 -7.58 7.74 3.37
N ILE A 211 -7.59 7.18 2.16
CA ILE A 211 -8.81 6.78 1.46
C ILE A 211 -8.67 5.28 1.19
N GLN A 212 -9.66 4.52 1.61
CA GLN A 212 -9.73 3.08 1.38
C GLN A 212 -11.06 2.74 0.74
N ALA A 213 -11.02 2.19 -0.47
CA ALA A 213 -12.20 1.64 -1.13
C ALA A 213 -12.02 0.13 -1.33
N GLN A 214 -13.03 -0.63 -0.97
CA GLN A 214 -13.07 -2.07 -1.09
C GLN A 214 -14.36 -2.50 -1.79
N ASP A 215 -14.25 -3.48 -2.67
CA ASP A 215 -15.35 -4.13 -3.36
C ASP A 215 -15.09 -5.64 -3.31
N GLY A 216 -15.92 -6.36 -2.58
CA GLY A 216 -15.86 -7.80 -2.41
C GLY A 216 -17.12 -8.45 -2.97
N ASN A 217 -16.95 -9.52 -3.72
CA ASN A 217 -18.05 -10.34 -4.21
C ASN A 217 -17.78 -11.80 -3.84
N SER A 218 -18.79 -12.48 -3.35
CA SER A 218 -18.79 -13.92 -3.11
C SER A 218 -19.83 -14.56 -4.04
N ASN A 219 -19.40 -15.55 -4.80
CA ASN A 219 -20.26 -16.42 -5.57
C ASN A 219 -20.23 -17.79 -4.89
N ALA A 220 -21.01 -17.97 -3.82
CA ALA A 220 -21.14 -19.27 -3.19
C ALA A 220 -21.94 -20.21 -4.10
N PRO A 221 -21.61 -21.51 -4.18
CA PRO A 221 -22.31 -22.47 -5.04
C PRO A 221 -23.81 -22.65 -4.69
N ASP A 222 -24.21 -22.27 -3.49
CA ASP A 222 -25.56 -22.48 -2.94
C ASP A 222 -26.46 -21.24 -3.05
N ASP A 223 -26.47 -20.55 -4.19
CA ASP A 223 -27.35 -19.39 -4.49
C ASP A 223 -27.26 -18.17 -3.55
N GLN A 224 -26.36 -18.17 -2.57
CA GLN A 224 -26.16 -17.04 -1.66
C GLN A 224 -25.07 -16.11 -2.18
N SER A 225 -25.38 -15.28 -3.17
CA SER A 225 -24.47 -14.25 -3.61
C SER A 225 -24.36 -13.14 -2.56
N SER A 226 -23.16 -12.88 -2.07
CA SER A 226 -22.93 -11.75 -1.18
C SER A 226 -21.96 -10.76 -1.80
N ALA A 227 -22.29 -9.48 -1.68
CA ALA A 227 -21.43 -8.39 -2.13
C ALA A 227 -21.16 -7.43 -0.98
N PHE A 228 -19.91 -6.99 -0.88
CA PHE A 228 -19.47 -6.06 0.13
C PHE A 228 -18.83 -4.83 -0.54
N LYS A 229 -19.31 -3.65 -0.19
CA LYS A 229 -18.74 -2.38 -0.65
C LYS A 229 -18.44 -1.49 0.53
N MET A 230 -17.21 -0.97 0.58
CA MET A 230 -16.78 -0.06 1.65
C MET A 230 -15.93 1.06 1.08
N THR A 231 -16.21 2.27 1.52
CA THR A 231 -15.37 3.45 1.25
C THR A 231 -15.20 4.22 2.53
N ASN A 232 -13.94 4.35 2.98
CA ASN A 232 -13.58 5.06 4.19
C ASN A 232 -12.63 6.20 3.85
N ILE A 233 -12.83 7.35 4.46
CA ILE A 233 -11.92 8.49 4.39
C ILE A 233 -11.57 8.89 5.82
N GLY A 234 -10.29 8.99 6.10
CA GLY A 234 -9.78 9.27 7.43
C GLY A 234 -8.62 10.25 7.41
N ILE A 235 -8.46 10.95 8.53
CA ILE A 235 -7.33 11.82 8.82
C ILE A 235 -6.79 11.48 10.21
N GLY A 236 -5.49 11.60 10.38
CA GLY A 236 -4.88 11.26 11.66
C GLY A 236 -3.47 11.78 11.78
N GLY A 237 -2.88 11.50 12.91
CA GLY A 237 -1.52 11.88 13.18
C GLY A 237 -0.81 10.80 13.99
N GLY A 238 0.50 10.80 13.90
CA GLY A 238 1.31 9.83 14.62
C GLY A 238 2.76 10.27 14.69
N TYR A 239 3.62 9.35 15.02
CA TYR A 239 5.04 9.61 15.18
C TYR A 239 5.86 8.56 14.45
N GLY A 240 6.95 9.01 13.83
CA GLY A 240 7.94 8.14 13.22
C GLY A 240 9.33 8.48 13.75
N TYR A 241 10.14 7.44 13.98
CA TYR A 241 11.51 7.57 14.43
C TYR A 241 12.47 6.75 13.58
N ASN A 242 13.55 7.40 13.16
CA ASN A 242 14.68 6.80 12.48
C ASN A 242 15.83 6.68 13.46
N PHE A 243 16.16 5.45 13.85
CA PHE A 243 17.30 5.16 14.69
C PHE A 243 18.49 4.71 13.81
N VAL A 244 19.65 5.33 14.00
CA VAL A 244 20.89 5.03 13.28
C VAL A 244 21.92 4.52 14.31
N PRO A 245 21.94 3.19 14.59
CA PRO A 245 22.80 2.61 15.61
C PRO A 245 24.28 2.64 15.20
N ALA A 246 24.56 2.56 13.90
CA ALA A 246 25.90 2.54 13.34
C ALA A 246 25.91 3.08 11.91
N ARG A 247 27.08 3.41 11.40
CA ARG A 247 27.24 3.92 10.03
C ARG A 247 26.66 2.95 9.00
N GLY A 248 25.74 3.46 8.18
CA GLY A 248 25.08 2.71 7.13
C GLY A 248 23.93 1.81 7.58
N TRP A 249 23.54 1.86 8.87
CA TRP A 249 22.35 1.22 9.38
C TRP A 249 21.24 2.23 9.63
N LEU A 250 20.02 1.86 9.35
CA LEU A 250 18.81 2.60 9.67
C LEU A 250 17.74 1.63 10.14
N LEU A 251 17.21 1.86 11.34
CA LEU A 251 16.00 1.22 11.83
C LEU A 251 14.90 2.28 11.90
N HIS A 252 13.76 1.99 11.32
CA HIS A 252 12.59 2.87 11.35
C HIS A 252 11.43 2.20 12.04
N ILE A 253 10.72 2.96 12.86
CA ILE A 253 9.41 2.59 13.39
C ILE A 253 8.47 3.79 13.31
N SER A 254 7.22 3.55 12.96
CA SER A 254 6.18 4.57 13.02
C SER A 254 4.82 3.95 13.30
N ALA A 255 3.97 4.72 13.99
CA ALA A 255 2.58 4.39 14.24
C ALA A 255 1.70 5.58 13.85
N LEU A 256 0.66 5.32 13.07
CA LEU A 256 -0.21 6.30 12.46
C LEU A 256 -1.68 5.91 12.68
N PRO A 257 -2.25 6.24 13.85
CA PRO A 257 -3.71 6.20 14.03
C PRO A 257 -4.37 7.23 13.11
N THR A 258 -5.42 6.79 12.42
CA THR A 258 -6.20 7.59 11.48
C THR A 258 -7.67 7.43 11.84
N PHE A 259 -8.32 8.53 12.19
CA PHE A 259 -9.75 8.56 12.50
C PHE A 259 -10.55 8.65 11.20
N ILE A 260 -11.49 7.75 11.03
CA ILE A 260 -12.41 7.76 9.90
C ILE A 260 -13.46 8.82 10.22
N PHE A 261 -13.66 9.78 9.34
CA PHE A 261 -14.71 10.79 9.46
C PHE A 261 -15.80 10.62 8.41
N PHE A 262 -15.56 9.82 7.40
CA PHE A 262 -16.53 9.42 6.40
C PHE A 262 -16.42 7.93 6.13
N SER A 263 -17.53 7.21 6.27
CA SER A 263 -17.66 5.80 5.92
C SER A 263 -18.97 5.57 5.19
N LYS A 264 -18.86 4.89 4.05
CA LYS A 264 -20.00 4.38 3.29
C LYS A 264 -19.78 2.91 3.05
N SER A 265 -20.48 2.09 3.83
CA SER A 265 -20.32 0.65 3.80
C SER A 265 -21.66 -0.04 3.63
N SER A 266 -21.70 -1.07 2.82
CA SER A 266 -22.90 -1.88 2.58
C SER A 266 -22.52 -3.32 2.30
N ILE A 267 -23.34 -4.23 2.79
CA ILE A 267 -23.31 -5.65 2.44
C ILE A 267 -24.63 -5.98 1.75
N THR A 268 -24.57 -6.70 0.68
CA THR A 268 -25.74 -7.28 0.00
C THR A 268 -25.70 -8.77 0.22
N ILE A 269 -26.79 -9.34 0.74
CA ILE A 269 -26.96 -10.78 0.95
C ILE A 269 -28.33 -11.11 0.36
N ASP A 270 -28.40 -12.09 -0.52
CA ASP A 270 -29.63 -12.51 -1.19
C ASP A 270 -30.42 -11.31 -1.76
N GLU A 271 -29.75 -10.49 -2.59
CA GLU A 271 -30.29 -9.28 -3.21
C GLU A 271 -30.69 -8.17 -2.23
N THR A 272 -30.74 -8.45 -0.93
CA THR A 272 -31.10 -7.45 0.10
C THR A 272 -29.86 -6.68 0.53
N LYS A 273 -29.92 -5.35 0.39
CA LYS A 273 -28.83 -4.44 0.72
C LYS A 273 -28.93 -3.93 2.14
N TYR A 274 -27.90 -4.22 2.94
CA TYR A 274 -27.75 -3.74 4.31
C TYR A 274 -26.69 -2.65 4.34
N ARG A 275 -27.03 -1.48 4.91
CA ARG A 275 -26.05 -0.43 5.16
C ARG A 275 -25.45 -0.61 6.54
N LEU A 276 -24.12 -0.56 6.65
CA LEU A 276 -23.44 -0.54 7.92
C LEU A 276 -23.55 0.85 8.52
N HIS A 277 -23.96 0.93 9.78
CA HIS A 277 -24.01 2.21 10.50
C HIS A 277 -22.59 2.57 10.93
N TYR A 278 -22.14 3.72 10.47
CA TYR A 278 -20.88 4.32 10.90
C TYR A 278 -21.06 4.96 12.28
N LYS A 279 -20.18 4.64 13.22
CA LYS A 279 -20.15 5.22 14.57
C LYS A 279 -18.79 5.86 14.80
N PHE A 280 -18.78 7.19 14.88
CA PHE A 280 -17.55 7.91 15.23
C PHE A 280 -17.20 7.74 16.73
N PRO A 281 -15.93 7.56 17.11
CA PRO A 281 -14.74 7.47 16.25
C PRO A 281 -14.41 6.02 15.84
N GLU A 282 -14.30 5.77 14.55
CA GLU A 282 -13.67 4.57 14.02
C GLU A 282 -12.22 4.85 13.66
N VAL A 283 -11.33 3.90 13.92
CA VAL A 283 -9.88 4.12 13.81
C VAL A 283 -9.23 3.06 12.93
N ILE A 284 -8.39 3.53 12.01
CA ILE A 284 -7.43 2.68 11.30
C ILE A 284 -6.05 2.94 11.92
N ILE A 285 -5.40 1.91 12.42
CA ILE A 285 -4.05 1.99 12.94
C ILE A 285 -3.09 1.40 11.93
N THR A 286 -2.13 2.20 11.45
CA THR A 286 -1.06 1.74 10.57
C THR A 286 0.28 1.79 11.27
N GLY A 287 0.87 0.62 11.53
CA GLY A 287 2.22 0.46 12.02
C GLY A 287 3.19 0.18 10.87
N ARG A 288 4.38 0.79 10.89
CA ARG A 288 5.42 0.55 9.88
C ARG A 288 6.77 0.36 10.56
N GLY A 289 7.52 -0.62 10.07
CA GLY A 289 8.90 -0.87 10.48
C GLY A 289 9.80 -1.06 9.28
N SER A 290 11.07 -0.70 9.40
CA SER A 290 12.05 -0.92 8.35
C SER A 290 13.46 -1.03 8.94
N ILE A 291 14.25 -1.93 8.41
CA ILE A 291 15.68 -2.07 8.65
C ILE A 291 16.38 -1.92 7.32
N VAL A 292 17.31 -0.97 7.23
CA VAL A 292 18.06 -0.69 6.00
C VAL A 292 19.55 -0.76 6.29
N LYS A 293 20.28 -1.49 5.48
CA LYS A 293 21.75 -1.51 5.45
C LYS A 293 22.25 -0.91 4.15
N GLN A 294 23.04 0.14 4.25
CA GLN A 294 23.80 0.68 3.13
C GLN A 294 25.06 -0.17 2.90
N ILE A 295 25.31 -0.58 1.67
CA ILE A 295 26.41 -1.43 1.26
C ILE A 295 27.25 -0.63 0.25
N GLY A 296 28.35 -0.06 0.73
CA GLY A 296 29.13 0.88 -0.08
C GLY A 296 28.36 2.15 -0.42
N ARG A 297 28.65 2.78 -1.56
CA ARG A 297 28.05 4.08 -1.96
C ARG A 297 26.68 3.94 -2.59
N ASN A 298 26.45 2.89 -3.37
CA ASN A 298 25.31 2.82 -4.28
C ASN A 298 24.37 1.64 -4.02
N LYS A 299 24.75 0.68 -3.17
CA LYS A 299 23.95 -0.52 -2.89
C LYS A 299 23.30 -0.43 -1.53
N PHE A 300 22.15 -1.05 -1.38
CA PHE A 300 21.50 -1.21 -0.09
C PHE A 300 20.62 -2.45 -0.08
N ALA A 301 20.40 -2.98 1.11
CA ALA A 301 19.49 -4.08 1.35
C ALA A 301 18.67 -3.81 2.62
N GLY A 302 17.57 -4.48 2.77
CA GLY A 302 16.80 -4.33 3.99
C GLY A 302 15.52 -5.14 4.04
N LEU A 303 14.84 -4.97 5.18
CA LEU A 303 13.55 -5.54 5.49
C LEU A 303 12.58 -4.40 5.81
N SER A 304 11.36 -4.47 5.35
CA SER A 304 10.31 -3.58 5.85
C SER A 304 9.01 -4.34 6.08
N MET A 305 8.25 -3.86 7.04
CA MET A 305 6.96 -4.42 7.45
C MET A 305 5.94 -3.30 7.58
N VAL A 306 4.71 -3.58 7.16
CA VAL A 306 3.53 -2.73 7.41
C VAL A 306 2.44 -3.61 7.98
N TYR A 307 1.81 -3.13 9.03
CA TYR A 307 0.63 -3.72 9.64
C TYR A 307 -0.48 -2.67 9.70
N THR A 308 -1.66 -3.03 9.27
CA THR A 308 -2.85 -2.16 9.33
C THR A 308 -3.98 -2.93 10.00
N TYR A 309 -4.58 -2.30 10.98
CA TYR A 309 -5.76 -2.78 11.69
C TYR A 309 -6.86 -1.74 11.60
N SER A 310 -8.08 -2.16 11.33
CA SER A 310 -9.26 -1.31 11.42
C SER A 310 -10.42 -2.08 12.05
N HIS A 311 -11.14 -1.40 12.92
CA HIS A 311 -12.41 -1.83 13.49
C HIS A 311 -13.50 -0.85 13.04
N ILE A 312 -14.56 -1.35 12.43
CA ILE A 312 -15.61 -0.54 11.80
C ILE A 312 -16.96 -1.13 12.18
N GLY A 313 -17.88 -0.29 12.64
CA GLY A 313 -19.23 -0.67 12.99
C GLY A 313 -19.44 -0.99 14.47
N ASP A 314 -20.60 -1.54 14.81
CA ASP A 314 -21.00 -1.87 16.18
C ASP A 314 -21.49 -3.32 16.23
N LYS A 315 -21.08 -4.09 17.22
CA LYS A 315 -21.49 -5.49 17.44
C LYS A 315 -23.00 -5.66 17.59
N LYS A 316 -23.73 -4.61 18.00
CA LYS A 316 -25.20 -4.61 18.06
C LYS A 316 -25.87 -4.64 16.70
N SER A 317 -25.15 -4.20 15.65
CA SER A 317 -25.62 -4.29 14.27
C SER A 317 -24.71 -5.18 13.45
N LEU A 318 -23.53 -4.71 13.11
CA LEU A 318 -22.47 -5.46 12.46
C LEU A 318 -21.15 -4.73 12.68
N ALA A 319 -20.18 -5.40 13.29
CA ALA A 319 -18.81 -4.95 13.42
C ALA A 319 -17.90 -5.73 12.48
N VAL A 320 -16.97 -5.06 11.84
CA VAL A 320 -15.98 -5.65 10.94
C VAL A 320 -14.58 -5.28 11.37
N ASP A 321 -13.78 -6.29 11.69
CA ASP A 321 -12.36 -6.18 11.94
C ASP A 321 -11.58 -6.54 10.67
N ASN A 322 -10.68 -5.67 10.25
CA ASN A 322 -9.83 -5.91 9.11
C ASN A 322 -8.37 -5.77 9.51
N GLN A 323 -7.61 -6.83 9.32
CA GLN A 323 -6.17 -6.90 9.58
C GLN A 323 -5.44 -7.19 8.29
N LYS A 324 -4.46 -6.35 7.96
CA LYS A 324 -3.58 -6.56 6.81
C LYS A 324 -2.14 -6.38 7.23
N TRP A 325 -1.28 -7.21 6.73
CA TRP A 325 0.14 -7.07 6.94
C TRP A 325 0.93 -7.49 5.71
N PHE A 326 2.08 -6.93 5.56
CA PHE A 326 3.10 -7.44 4.67
C PHE A 326 4.48 -7.23 5.26
N ALA A 327 5.39 -8.15 4.94
CA ALA A 327 6.81 -8.03 5.17
C ALA A 327 7.53 -8.22 3.83
N GLN A 328 8.56 -7.43 3.58
CA GLN A 328 9.33 -7.52 2.34
C GLN A 328 10.82 -7.41 2.59
N LEU A 329 11.57 -8.31 1.97
CA LEU A 329 13.01 -8.20 1.78
C LEU A 329 13.27 -7.44 0.48
N TYR A 330 14.28 -6.60 0.46
CA TYR A 330 14.65 -5.87 -0.74
C TYR A 330 16.14 -5.66 -0.86
N PHE A 331 16.56 -5.55 -2.12
CA PHE A 331 17.89 -5.19 -2.50
C PHE A 331 17.82 -4.14 -3.61
N GLY A 332 18.67 -3.11 -3.52
CA GLY A 332 18.61 -2.00 -4.47
C GLY A 332 19.95 -1.42 -4.84
N PHE A 333 19.95 -0.82 -6.02
CA PHE A 333 21.08 -0.10 -6.61
C PHE A 333 20.67 1.33 -6.94
N ARG A 334 21.55 2.27 -6.64
CA ARG A 334 21.45 3.67 -7.07
C ARG A 334 22.37 3.90 -8.25
N LEU A 335 21.80 4.46 -9.33
CA LEU A 335 22.48 4.71 -10.62
C LEU A 335 22.49 6.19 -10.95
#